data_9f94de1022fd10e331b8f5d4170580eb
#
_entry.id   9f94de1022fd10e331b8f5d4170580eb
#
_cell.length_a   1.000
_cell.length_b   1.000
_cell.length_c   1.000
_cell.angle_alpha   90.00
_cell.angle_beta   90.00
_cell.angle_gamma   90.00
#
_symmetry.space_group_name_H-M   'P 1'
#
loop_
_entity.id
_entity.type
_entity.pdbx_description
1 polymer ?
#
loop_
_entity_poly.entity_id
_entity_poly.type
_entity_poly.pdbx_seq_one_letter_code
_entity_poly.pdbx_strand_id
1 'polypeptide(L)'
;MLESDLLLELAPDGAPARLEVTTASGMLTLHPETDHGSAHGNVVFDAGVRPIALPWSPGAAMHVAGHPITVAAIAHRLAASLAVGAAAEVPILTIDDELAVTSGIGRVRREDRDQWTIDVGGQAVSLATRKDGVPQFGPDADEWPLEE
;
A
#
# COMPACT_ATOMS: atom_id res chain seq x y z
N MET A 1 -19.05 13.26 6.05
CA MET A 1 -18.08 12.61 5.21
C MET A 1 -17.00 11.97 6.04
N LEU A 2 -16.66 10.76 5.75
CA LEU A 2 -15.60 10.12 6.48
C LEU A 2 -14.27 10.55 5.94
N GLU A 3 -13.37 10.85 6.82
CA GLU A 3 -12.04 11.19 6.44
C GLU A 3 -11.10 10.16 6.98
N SER A 4 -10.08 9.85 6.25
CA SER A 4 -9.04 8.95 6.73
C SER A 4 -7.68 9.58 6.45
N ASP A 5 -6.77 9.38 7.39
CA ASP A 5 -5.41 9.85 7.28
C ASP A 5 -4.51 8.64 7.16
N LEU A 6 -3.48 8.77 6.35
CA LEU A 6 -2.57 7.67 6.12
C LEU A 6 -1.14 8.18 6.18
N LEU A 7 -0.31 7.47 6.90
CA LEU A 7 1.14 7.69 6.90
C LEU A 7 1.80 6.39 6.47
N LEU A 8 2.56 6.43 5.40
CA LEU A 8 3.31 5.29 4.93
C LEU A 8 4.78 5.68 4.87
N GLU A 9 5.60 4.98 5.64
CA GLU A 9 7.04 5.19 5.60
C GLU A 9 7.67 4.07 4.82
N LEU A 10 8.60 4.42 3.95
CA LEU A 10 9.28 3.46 3.11
C LEU A 10 10.75 3.38 3.50
N ALA A 11 11.28 2.17 3.41
CA ALA A 11 12.73 1.96 3.53
C ALA A 11 13.42 2.49 2.28
N PRO A 12 14.75 2.63 2.29
CA PRO A 12 15.46 3.14 1.12
C PRO A 12 15.24 2.34 -0.16
N ASP A 13 14.93 1.04 -0.05
CA ASP A 13 14.66 0.21 -1.22
C ASP A 13 13.19 0.29 -1.66
N GLY A 14 12.39 1.12 -1.02
CA GLY A 14 10.98 1.27 -1.36
C GLY A 14 10.05 0.30 -0.64
N ALA A 15 10.58 -0.58 0.20
CA ALA A 15 9.73 -1.50 0.95
C ALA A 15 8.97 -0.76 2.05
N PRO A 16 7.73 -1.17 2.36
CA PRO A 16 7.01 -0.55 3.47
C PRO A 16 7.74 -0.78 4.78
N ALA A 17 7.95 0.26 5.56
CA ALA A 17 8.60 0.18 6.85
C ALA A 17 7.62 0.41 7.98
N ARG A 18 6.59 1.22 7.75
CA ARG A 18 5.60 1.51 8.78
C ARG A 18 4.35 2.06 8.11
N LEU A 19 3.20 1.65 8.58
CA LEU A 19 1.93 2.15 8.08
C LEU A 19 1.07 2.57 9.27
N GLU A 20 0.47 3.76 9.18
CA GLU A 20 -0.55 4.21 10.12
C GLU A 20 -1.75 4.67 9.33
N VAL A 21 -2.92 4.18 9.70
CA VAL A 21 -4.17 4.56 9.06
C VAL A 21 -5.15 4.96 10.15
N THR A 22 -5.69 6.16 10.05
CA THR A 22 -6.70 6.66 11.00
C THR A 22 -7.98 6.89 10.24
N THR A 23 -9.07 6.32 10.72
CA THR A 23 -10.39 6.49 10.14
C THR A 23 -11.37 6.82 11.27
N ALA A 24 -12.63 7.00 10.93
CA ALA A 24 -13.67 7.18 11.93
C ALA A 24 -13.80 5.95 12.82
N SER A 25 -13.39 4.77 12.35
CA SER A 25 -13.48 3.53 13.13
C SER A 25 -12.38 3.41 14.16
N GLY A 26 -11.24 4.04 13.96
CA GLY A 26 -10.11 3.90 14.87
C GLY A 26 -8.79 4.17 14.19
N MET A 27 -7.74 3.56 14.72
CA MET A 27 -6.40 3.76 14.20
C MET A 27 -5.67 2.42 14.12
N LEU A 28 -5.03 2.18 12.99
CA LEU A 28 -4.24 0.98 12.75
C LEU A 28 -2.78 1.37 12.61
N THR A 29 -1.90 0.62 13.23
CA THR A 29 -0.45 0.76 13.05
C THR A 29 0.11 -0.61 12.70
N LEU A 30 0.93 -0.67 11.64
CA LEU A 30 1.58 -1.91 11.22
C LEU A 30 3.06 -1.68 11.00
N HIS A 31 3.87 -2.63 11.46
CA HIS A 31 5.32 -2.62 11.31
C HIS A 31 5.76 -3.96 10.72
N PRO A 32 6.20 -3.97 9.45
CA PRO A 32 6.76 -5.19 8.89
C PRO A 32 8.11 -5.49 9.51
N GLU A 33 8.36 -6.77 9.81
CA GLU A 33 9.66 -7.22 10.28
C GLU A 33 10.08 -8.38 9.41
N THR A 34 10.82 -8.07 8.37
CA THR A 34 11.23 -9.05 7.38
C THR A 34 12.06 -10.17 8.01
N ASP A 35 12.90 -9.83 8.97
CA ASP A 35 13.74 -10.82 9.64
C ASP A 35 12.93 -11.86 10.38
N HIS A 36 11.74 -11.52 10.81
CA HIS A 36 10.88 -12.43 11.55
C HIS A 36 9.75 -12.97 10.70
N GLY A 37 9.65 -12.54 9.45
CA GLY A 37 8.61 -13.01 8.55
C GLY A 37 7.21 -12.58 8.96
N SER A 38 7.06 -11.47 9.67
CA SER A 38 5.75 -11.03 10.14
C SER A 38 5.62 -9.52 10.07
N ALA A 39 4.39 -9.07 9.93
CA ALA A 39 4.03 -7.67 10.11
C ALA A 39 3.10 -7.62 11.31
N HIS A 40 3.42 -6.79 12.28
CA HIS A 40 2.60 -6.74 13.47
C HIS A 40 2.38 -5.30 13.92
N GLY A 41 1.36 -5.11 14.71
CA GLY A 41 0.97 -3.82 15.20
C GLY A 41 -0.31 -3.92 15.99
N ASN A 42 -1.10 -2.86 15.96
CA ASN A 42 -2.32 -2.79 16.75
C ASN A 42 -3.40 -2.02 16.02
N VAL A 43 -4.65 -2.39 16.29
CA VAL A 43 -5.80 -1.59 15.91
C VAL A 43 -6.43 -1.07 17.20
N VAL A 44 -6.62 0.24 17.27
CA VAL A 44 -7.22 0.87 18.42
C VAL A 44 -8.62 1.33 18.06
N PHE A 45 -9.63 0.86 18.78
CA PHE A 45 -11.00 1.25 18.61
C PHE A 45 -11.50 1.87 19.90
N ASP A 46 -12.70 2.41 19.89
CA ASP A 46 -13.32 2.90 21.13
C ASP A 46 -13.41 1.80 22.16
N ALA A 47 -13.63 0.57 21.71
CA ALA A 47 -13.81 -0.56 22.62
C ALA A 47 -12.48 -1.12 23.15
N GLY A 48 -11.34 -0.69 22.65
CA GLY A 48 -10.07 -1.18 23.14
C GLY A 48 -9.03 -1.34 22.04
N VAL A 49 -8.00 -2.12 22.35
CA VAL A 49 -6.87 -2.34 21.46
C VAL A 49 -6.81 -3.81 21.08
N ARG A 50 -6.62 -4.08 19.80
CA ARG A 50 -6.47 -5.44 19.31
C ARG A 50 -5.13 -5.58 18.60
N PRO A 51 -4.27 -6.51 19.04
CA PRO A 51 -3.00 -6.74 18.33
C PRO A 51 -3.23 -7.47 17.02
N ILE A 52 -2.34 -7.22 16.06
CA ILE A 52 -2.37 -7.84 14.75
C ILE A 52 -1.03 -8.46 14.50
N ALA A 53 -1.02 -9.67 13.94
CA ALA A 53 0.20 -10.30 13.45
C ALA A 53 -0.17 -11.08 12.19
N LEU A 54 0.55 -10.79 11.10
CA LEU A 54 0.26 -11.38 9.79
C LEU A 54 1.56 -11.81 9.13
N PRO A 55 1.52 -12.79 8.23
CA PRO A 55 2.73 -13.19 7.50
C PRO A 55 3.28 -12.04 6.67
N TRP A 56 4.57 -11.96 6.58
CA TRP A 56 5.25 -10.94 5.79
C TRP A 56 6.46 -11.54 5.12
N SER A 57 6.71 -11.19 3.87
CA SER A 57 7.87 -11.64 3.14
C SER A 57 8.58 -10.45 2.52
N PRO A 58 9.84 -10.62 2.07
CA PRO A 58 10.62 -9.47 1.59
C PRO A 58 10.01 -8.73 0.42
N GLY A 59 9.23 -9.40 -0.41
CA GLY A 59 8.60 -8.72 -1.55
C GLY A 59 7.19 -8.23 -1.27
N ALA A 60 6.73 -8.31 -0.03
CA ALA A 60 5.35 -8.00 0.28
C ALA A 60 5.08 -6.48 0.25
N ALA A 61 3.83 -6.14 0.05
CA ALA A 61 3.38 -4.75 -0.03
C ALA A 61 2.12 -4.56 0.79
N MET A 62 1.72 -3.31 0.96
CA MET A 62 0.51 -2.94 1.67
C MET A 62 -0.35 -2.09 0.77
N HIS A 63 -1.66 -2.31 0.80
CA HIS A 63 -2.62 -1.51 0.06
C HIS A 63 -3.74 -1.12 0.99
N VAL A 64 -4.04 0.17 1.07
CA VAL A 64 -5.15 0.68 1.87
C VAL A 64 -6.24 1.10 0.91
N ALA A 65 -7.41 0.50 1.05
CA ALA A 65 -8.53 0.76 0.16
C ALA A 65 -8.88 2.25 0.19
N GLY A 66 -9.08 2.82 -0.97
CA GLY A 66 -9.41 4.24 -1.08
C GLY A 66 -8.22 5.18 -1.05
N HIS A 67 -6.99 4.66 -0.91
CA HIS A 67 -5.79 5.50 -0.87
C HIS A 67 -4.85 5.12 -2.02
N PRO A 68 -4.90 5.82 -3.14
CA PRO A 68 -4.06 5.48 -4.30
C PRO A 68 -2.57 5.57 -4.03
N ILE A 69 -2.17 6.29 -2.97
CA ILE A 69 -0.76 6.41 -2.64
C ILE A 69 -0.12 5.05 -2.37
N THR A 70 -0.87 4.09 -1.83
CA THR A 70 -0.31 2.77 -1.58
C THR A 70 -0.06 2.03 -2.87
N VAL A 71 -0.91 2.20 -3.88
CA VAL A 71 -0.70 1.63 -5.20
C VAL A 71 0.52 2.28 -5.85
N ALA A 72 0.67 3.59 -5.70
CA ALA A 72 1.81 4.30 -6.25
C ALA A 72 3.11 3.84 -5.63
N ALA A 73 3.12 3.54 -4.34
CA ALA A 73 4.31 3.05 -3.67
C ALA A 73 4.73 1.68 -4.22
N ILE A 74 3.76 0.81 -4.53
CA ILE A 74 4.04 -0.48 -5.13
C ILE A 74 4.65 -0.30 -6.51
N ALA A 75 4.06 0.57 -7.34
CA ALA A 75 4.57 0.83 -8.68
C ALA A 75 5.97 1.42 -8.63
N HIS A 76 6.21 2.35 -7.73
CA HIS A 76 7.52 2.98 -7.60
C HIS A 76 8.58 1.94 -7.24
N ARG A 77 8.26 1.04 -6.32
CA ARG A 77 9.21 0.01 -5.90
C ARG A 77 9.55 -0.94 -7.04
N LEU A 78 8.56 -1.27 -7.88
CA LEU A 78 8.77 -2.23 -8.96
C LEU A 78 9.28 -1.61 -10.24
N ALA A 79 9.31 -0.28 -10.34
CA ALA A 79 9.65 0.39 -11.59
C ALA A 79 11.04 0.04 -12.09
N ALA A 80 11.98 -0.22 -11.18
CA ALA A 80 13.34 -0.53 -11.57
C ALA A 80 13.51 -1.96 -12.06
N SER A 81 12.58 -2.86 -11.71
CA SER A 81 12.76 -4.28 -12.00
C SER A 81 11.69 -4.86 -12.91
N LEU A 82 10.54 -4.23 -13.07
CA LEU A 82 9.46 -4.79 -13.85
C LEU A 82 9.42 -4.10 -15.21
N ALA A 83 9.60 -4.87 -16.27
CA ALA A 83 9.61 -4.35 -17.62
C ALA A 83 8.20 -4.01 -18.10
N VAL A 84 8.10 -3.11 -19.07
CA VAL A 84 6.84 -2.79 -19.72
C VAL A 84 6.26 -4.06 -20.36
N GLY A 85 5.00 -4.31 -20.14
CA GLY A 85 4.33 -5.51 -20.64
C GLY A 85 4.46 -6.70 -19.72
N ALA A 86 5.26 -6.61 -18.66
CA ALA A 86 5.46 -7.71 -17.73
C ALA A 86 4.51 -7.59 -16.55
N ALA A 87 4.33 -8.70 -15.84
CA ALA A 87 3.50 -8.75 -14.65
C ALA A 87 4.23 -9.52 -13.56
N ALA A 88 3.90 -9.23 -12.32
CA ALA A 88 4.47 -9.93 -11.17
C ALA A 88 3.37 -10.16 -10.16
N GLU A 89 3.50 -11.24 -9.39
CA GLU A 89 2.61 -11.50 -8.28
C GLU A 89 3.31 -11.05 -7.01
N VAL A 90 2.59 -10.33 -6.18
CA VAL A 90 3.16 -9.71 -4.98
C VAL A 90 2.25 -10.04 -3.80
N PRO A 91 2.79 -10.55 -2.70
CA PRO A 91 1.99 -10.70 -1.49
C PRO A 91 1.57 -9.33 -1.01
N ILE A 92 0.30 -9.14 -0.73
CA ILE A 92 -0.22 -7.83 -0.34
C ILE A 92 -1.09 -7.97 0.88
N LEU A 93 -0.86 -7.11 1.88
CA LEU A 93 -1.79 -6.92 2.98
C LEU A 93 -2.73 -5.80 2.57
N THR A 94 -4.03 -6.07 2.59
CA THR A 94 -5.04 -5.11 2.20
C THR A 94 -5.79 -4.66 3.45
N ILE A 95 -5.90 -3.36 3.63
CA ILE A 95 -6.59 -2.76 4.77
C ILE A 95 -7.85 -2.07 4.24
N ASP A 96 -9.01 -2.42 4.77
CA ASP A 96 -10.25 -1.81 4.34
C ASP A 96 -10.60 -0.60 5.21
N ASP A 97 -11.74 0.02 4.94
CA ASP A 97 -12.14 1.24 5.63
C ASP A 97 -12.61 0.99 7.06
N GLU A 98 -12.76 -0.27 7.45
CA GLU A 98 -13.03 -0.64 8.82
C GLU A 98 -11.79 -1.12 9.54
N LEU A 99 -10.64 -0.94 8.92
CA LEU A 99 -9.33 -1.32 9.47
C LEU A 99 -9.16 -2.83 9.63
N ALA A 100 -9.91 -3.61 8.85
CA ALA A 100 -9.69 -5.04 8.77
C ALA A 100 -8.56 -5.32 7.79
N VAL A 101 -7.64 -6.20 8.17
CA VAL A 101 -6.46 -6.51 7.38
C VAL A 101 -6.57 -7.93 6.85
N THR A 102 -6.39 -8.08 5.54
CA THR A 102 -6.47 -9.37 4.87
C THR A 102 -5.19 -9.59 4.09
N SER A 103 -4.63 -10.79 4.16
CA SER A 103 -3.46 -11.11 3.36
C SER A 103 -3.89 -11.83 2.08
N GLY A 104 -3.20 -11.55 1.00
CA GLY A 104 -3.51 -12.17 -0.29
C GLY A 104 -2.38 -11.91 -1.27
N ILE A 105 -2.64 -12.25 -2.54
CA ILE A 105 -1.67 -12.06 -3.61
C ILE A 105 -2.27 -11.05 -4.58
N GLY A 106 -1.52 -10.00 -4.86
CA GLY A 106 -1.90 -9.05 -5.89
C GLY A 106 -1.11 -9.30 -7.16
N ARG A 107 -1.68 -8.96 -8.30
CA ARG A 107 -0.99 -9.06 -9.57
C ARG A 107 -0.73 -7.65 -10.07
N VAL A 108 0.52 -7.33 -10.30
CA VAL A 108 0.94 -6.01 -10.76
C VAL A 108 1.38 -6.14 -12.20
N ARG A 109 0.81 -5.33 -13.06
CA ARG A 109 1.18 -5.32 -14.48
C ARG A 109 1.61 -3.93 -14.89
N ARG A 110 2.70 -3.83 -15.59
CA ARG A 110 3.15 -2.57 -16.15
C ARG A 110 2.67 -2.50 -17.58
N GLU A 111 1.59 -1.76 -17.82
CA GLU A 111 0.96 -1.71 -19.14
C GLU A 111 1.78 -0.88 -20.11
N ASP A 112 2.37 0.19 -19.62
CA ASP A 112 3.21 1.06 -20.40
C ASP A 112 4.25 1.62 -19.45
N ARG A 113 5.14 2.45 -19.95
CA ARG A 113 6.21 3.02 -19.14
C ARG A 113 5.68 3.66 -17.86
N ASP A 114 4.59 4.41 -17.99
CA ASP A 114 4.02 5.15 -16.87
C ASP A 114 2.61 4.70 -16.52
N GLN A 115 2.20 3.53 -16.98
CA GLN A 115 0.85 3.03 -16.73
C GLN A 115 0.92 1.67 -16.06
N TRP A 116 0.21 1.54 -14.96
CA TRP A 116 0.23 0.34 -14.14
C TRP A 116 -1.18 -0.11 -13.83
N THR A 117 -1.37 -1.40 -13.71
CA THR A 117 -2.63 -1.98 -13.22
C THR A 117 -2.29 -2.95 -12.10
N ILE A 118 -2.97 -2.82 -11.00
CA ILE A 118 -2.78 -3.70 -9.85
C ILE A 118 -4.12 -4.34 -9.53
N ASP A 119 -4.14 -5.67 -9.53
CA ASP A 119 -5.35 -6.42 -9.27
C ASP A 119 -5.22 -7.03 -7.88
N VAL A 120 -6.06 -6.62 -6.96
CA VAL A 120 -6.03 -7.08 -5.59
C VAL A 120 -7.44 -7.48 -5.21
N GLY A 121 -7.61 -8.72 -4.80
CA GLY A 121 -8.91 -9.19 -4.32
C GLY A 121 -10.02 -9.10 -5.35
N GLY A 122 -9.68 -9.26 -6.62
CA GLY A 122 -10.67 -9.18 -7.67
C GLY A 122 -10.98 -7.77 -8.15
N GLN A 123 -10.29 -6.77 -7.59
CA GLN A 123 -10.48 -5.39 -8.03
C GLN A 123 -9.22 -4.90 -8.68
N ALA A 124 -9.35 -4.29 -9.84
CA ALA A 124 -8.23 -3.75 -10.58
C ALA A 124 -8.15 -2.24 -10.36
N VAL A 125 -6.97 -1.76 -10.05
CA VAL A 125 -6.70 -0.34 -9.88
C VAL A 125 -5.70 0.07 -10.93
N SER A 126 -6.03 1.09 -11.71
CA SER A 126 -5.14 1.61 -12.74
C SER A 126 -4.50 2.89 -12.25
N LEU A 127 -3.22 3.05 -12.56
CA LEU A 127 -2.46 4.19 -12.10
C LEU A 127 -1.55 4.69 -13.20
N ALA A 128 -1.52 6.00 -13.40
CA ALA A 128 -0.55 6.64 -14.27
C ALA A 128 0.49 7.32 -13.40
N THR A 129 1.77 7.19 -13.76
CA THR A 129 2.85 7.77 -12.99
C THR A 129 3.65 8.72 -13.86
N ARG A 130 4.45 9.56 -13.22
CA ARG A 130 5.41 10.39 -13.91
C ARG A 130 6.67 9.58 -14.12
N LYS A 131 7.64 10.18 -14.79
CA LYS A 131 8.91 9.51 -15.06
C LYS A 131 9.59 9.00 -13.81
N ASP A 132 9.42 9.70 -12.70
CA ASP A 132 10.07 9.32 -11.46
C ASP A 132 9.24 8.34 -10.63
N GLY A 133 8.16 7.83 -11.17
CA GLY A 133 7.31 6.90 -10.45
C GLY A 133 6.27 7.56 -9.57
N VAL A 134 6.19 8.88 -9.58
CA VAL A 134 5.22 9.61 -8.77
C VAL A 134 3.88 9.60 -9.49
N PRO A 135 2.78 9.27 -8.80
CA PRO A 135 1.48 9.23 -9.46
C PRO A 135 1.01 10.62 -9.89
N GLN A 136 0.23 10.63 -10.93
CA GLN A 136 -0.36 11.87 -11.43
C GLN A 136 -1.83 11.85 -11.11
N PHE A 137 -2.29 12.89 -10.37
CA PHE A 137 -3.68 12.97 -10.04
C PHE A 137 -4.18 14.29 -10.54
N GLY A 138 -4.67 14.70 -11.32
CA GLY A 138 -5.21 15.97 -11.78
C GLY A 138 -5.05 17.08 -10.75
N PRO A 139 -6.07 17.86 -10.54
CA PRO A 139 -5.95 19.02 -9.64
C PRO A 139 -5.66 18.66 -8.19
N ASP A 140 -5.85 17.40 -7.83
CA ASP A 140 -5.65 16.99 -6.46
C ASP A 140 -4.23 16.54 -6.19
N ALA A 141 -3.34 16.66 -7.13
CA ALA A 141 -1.97 16.20 -6.95
C ALA A 141 -1.25 16.92 -5.82
N ASP A 142 -1.65 18.15 -5.55
CA ASP A 142 -1.02 18.90 -4.49
C ASP A 142 -1.32 18.35 -3.13
N GLU A 143 -2.33 17.52 -3.03
CA GLU A 143 -2.73 16.95 -1.75
C GLU A 143 -2.11 15.60 -1.51
N TRP A 144 -1.13 15.25 -2.29
CA TRP A 144 -0.44 13.98 -2.15
C TRP A 144 0.25 13.93 -0.79
N PRO A 145 -0.14 12.99 0.08
CA PRO A 145 0.36 13.01 1.44
C PRO A 145 1.79 12.53 1.61
N LEU A 146 2.31 11.85 0.63
CA LEU A 146 3.61 11.34 0.78
C LEU A 146 4.60 12.35 0.40
N GLU A 147 5.27 12.86 1.33
CA GLU A 147 6.13 13.76 1.01
C GLU A 147 7.29 13.42 1.47
N GLU A 148 8.01 13.40 1.39
CA GLU A 148 9.09 13.03 1.96
C GLU A 148 9.90 12.73 1.42
#